data_7d28760d0e9d2a7c3b5a6b5583ba273c
#
_entry.id   7d28760d0e9d2a7c3b5a6b5583ba273c
#
_cell.length_a   1.000
_cell.length_b   1.000
_cell.length_c   1.000
_cell.angle_alpha   90.00
_cell.angle_beta   90.00
_cell.angle_gamma   90.00
#
_symmetry.space_group_name_H-M   'P 1'
#
loop_
_entity.id
_entity.type
_entity.pdbx_description
1 polymer ?
#
loop_
_entity_poly.entity_id
_entity_poly.type
_entity_poly.pdbx_seq_one_letter_code
_entity_poly.pdbx_strand_id
1 'polypeptide(L)'
;MPNLDAAFSALADPTRRAILARLASGEATVMELAEPFEMTQPAISRHLKVLEGAGLIVRRIEGTRRPRRLVPDGIAAIDQWLAMLRDALAKNYDRLDEVLAAMKTAGRKDMP
;
A
#
# COMPACT_ATOMS: atom_id res chain seq x y z
N MET A 1 -14.66 6.71 4.58
CA MET A 1 -13.48 6.15 5.25
C MET A 1 -12.86 5.05 4.41
N PRO A 2 -11.56 5.08 4.19
CA PRO A 2 -10.91 3.96 3.49
C PRO A 2 -11.07 2.67 4.30
N ASN A 3 -11.34 1.58 3.59
CA ASN A 3 -11.46 0.26 4.19
C ASN A 3 -10.12 -0.46 4.04
N LEU A 4 -9.38 -0.61 5.13
CA LEU A 4 -8.06 -1.24 5.11
C LEU A 4 -8.07 -2.67 4.60
N ASP A 5 -9.09 -3.46 4.98
CA ASP A 5 -9.19 -4.84 4.52
C ASP A 5 -9.35 -4.91 3.01
N ALA A 6 -10.23 -4.06 2.46
CA ALA A 6 -10.41 -3.96 1.01
C ALA A 6 -9.15 -3.48 0.32
N ALA A 7 -8.44 -2.52 0.92
CA ALA A 7 -7.18 -2.00 0.38
C ALA A 7 -6.11 -3.10 0.31
N PHE A 8 -5.91 -3.84 1.38
CA PHE A 8 -4.94 -4.95 1.39
C PHE A 8 -5.34 -6.07 0.43
N SER A 9 -6.63 -6.38 0.36
CA SER A 9 -7.13 -7.37 -0.61
C SER A 9 -6.83 -6.92 -2.05
N ALA A 10 -7.07 -5.65 -2.35
CA ALA A 10 -6.77 -5.09 -3.67
C ALA A 10 -5.27 -5.16 -3.99
N LEU A 11 -4.41 -4.94 -3.00
CA LEU A 11 -2.96 -5.01 -3.17
C LEU A 11 -2.42 -6.43 -3.28
N ALA A 12 -3.22 -7.44 -3.00
CA ALA A 12 -2.78 -8.84 -3.03
C ALA A 12 -2.58 -9.38 -4.44
N ASP A 13 -2.97 -8.65 -5.46
CA ASP A 13 -2.82 -9.06 -6.85
C ASP A 13 -1.70 -8.27 -7.55
N PRO A 14 -0.75 -8.96 -8.25
CA PRO A 14 0.37 -8.25 -8.89
C PRO A 14 -0.05 -7.32 -10.02
N THR A 15 -1.10 -7.64 -10.78
CA THR A 15 -1.61 -6.75 -11.83
C THR A 15 -2.13 -5.47 -11.23
N ARG A 16 -2.90 -5.56 -10.15
CA ARG A 16 -3.42 -4.37 -9.48
C ARG A 16 -2.31 -3.50 -8.90
N ARG A 17 -1.26 -4.11 -8.32
CA ARG A 17 -0.09 -3.33 -7.86
C ARG A 17 0.60 -2.61 -9.01
N ALA A 18 0.72 -3.28 -10.17
CA ALA A 18 1.33 -2.66 -11.35
C ALA A 18 0.48 -1.51 -11.90
N ILE A 19 -0.86 -1.64 -11.86
CA ILE A 19 -1.77 -0.55 -12.23
C ILE A 19 -1.56 0.66 -11.33
N LEU A 20 -1.50 0.44 -10.02
CA LEU A 20 -1.26 1.54 -9.07
C LEU A 20 0.09 2.21 -9.31
N ALA A 21 1.13 1.44 -9.58
CA ALA A 21 2.45 1.97 -9.89
C ALA A 21 2.41 2.84 -11.15
N ARG A 22 1.68 2.40 -12.17
CA ARG A 22 1.50 3.18 -13.41
C ARG A 22 0.76 4.51 -13.11
N LEU A 23 -0.30 4.45 -12.30
CA LEU A 23 -1.08 5.63 -11.95
C LEU A 23 -0.32 6.61 -11.06
N ALA A 24 0.73 6.16 -10.39
CA ALA A 24 1.61 7.04 -9.61
C ALA A 24 2.32 8.05 -10.51
N SER A 25 2.52 7.74 -11.80
CA SER A 25 3.14 8.67 -12.74
C SER A 25 2.13 9.56 -13.46
N GLY A 26 0.84 9.37 -13.25
CA GLY A 26 -0.22 10.21 -13.84
C GLY A 26 -1.46 9.43 -14.17
N GLU A 27 -2.53 10.15 -14.45
CA GLU A 27 -3.81 9.57 -14.83
C GLU A 27 -3.70 8.70 -16.09
N ALA A 28 -4.57 7.70 -16.20
CA ALA A 28 -4.63 6.84 -17.37
C ALA A 28 -6.04 6.29 -17.58
N THR A 29 -6.41 6.10 -18.85
CA THR A 29 -7.66 5.45 -19.22
C THR A 29 -7.49 3.93 -19.21
N VAL A 30 -8.62 3.20 -19.33
CA VAL A 30 -8.59 1.72 -19.39
C VAL A 30 -7.71 1.25 -20.55
N MET A 31 -7.81 1.87 -21.72
CA MET A 31 -7.01 1.50 -22.88
C MET A 31 -5.52 1.68 -22.62
N GLU A 32 -5.15 2.81 -22.03
CA GLU A 32 -3.75 3.11 -21.70
C GLU A 32 -3.21 2.11 -20.66
N LEU A 33 -4.06 1.72 -19.71
CA LEU A 33 -3.66 0.76 -18.68
C LEU A 33 -3.58 -0.68 -19.21
N ALA A 34 -4.45 -1.04 -20.15
CA ALA A 34 -4.49 -2.41 -20.70
C ALA A 34 -3.28 -2.73 -21.57
N GLU A 35 -2.77 -1.75 -22.29
CA GLU A 35 -1.74 -1.95 -23.30
C GLU A 35 -0.49 -2.68 -22.78
N PRO A 36 0.18 -2.24 -21.70
CA PRO A 36 1.39 -2.89 -21.23
C PRO A 36 1.19 -4.29 -20.62
N PHE A 37 -0.05 -4.67 -20.30
CA PHE A 37 -0.33 -5.93 -19.64
C PHE A 37 -0.75 -7.05 -20.60
N GLU A 38 -0.95 -6.73 -21.87
CA GLU A 38 -1.47 -7.69 -22.85
C GLU A 38 -2.79 -8.33 -22.40
N MET A 39 -3.60 -7.58 -21.66
CA MET A 39 -4.90 -8.03 -21.16
C MET A 39 -6.02 -7.33 -21.89
N THR A 40 -7.19 -7.95 -21.91
CA THR A 40 -8.37 -7.33 -22.50
C THR A 40 -8.85 -6.17 -21.63
N GLN A 41 -9.54 -5.20 -22.26
CA GLN A 41 -10.12 -4.09 -21.50
C GLN A 41 -11.10 -4.55 -20.42
N PRO A 42 -11.99 -5.54 -20.67
CA PRO A 42 -12.84 -6.06 -19.60
C PRO A 42 -12.06 -6.63 -18.40
N ALA A 43 -10.93 -7.29 -18.64
CA ALA A 43 -10.11 -7.84 -17.56
C ALA A 43 -9.49 -6.71 -16.72
N ILE A 44 -8.95 -5.69 -17.38
CA ILE A 44 -8.42 -4.50 -16.69
C ILE A 44 -9.55 -3.78 -15.94
N SER A 45 -10.72 -3.64 -16.53
CA SER A 45 -11.87 -2.99 -15.89
C SER A 45 -12.28 -3.67 -14.59
N ARG A 46 -12.18 -5.00 -14.52
CA ARG A 46 -12.46 -5.74 -13.27
C ARG A 46 -11.47 -5.38 -12.18
N HIS A 47 -10.18 -5.30 -12.52
CA HIS A 47 -9.16 -4.86 -11.57
C HIS A 47 -9.39 -3.42 -11.11
N LEU A 48 -9.78 -2.54 -12.03
CA LEU A 48 -10.08 -1.15 -11.68
C LEU A 48 -11.26 -1.03 -10.74
N LYS A 49 -12.30 -1.85 -10.93
CA LYS A 49 -13.46 -1.87 -10.01
C LYS A 49 -13.05 -2.26 -8.60
N VAL A 50 -12.17 -3.25 -8.47
CA VAL A 50 -11.65 -3.66 -7.15
C VAL A 50 -10.90 -2.51 -6.49
N LEU A 51 -10.03 -1.85 -7.25
CA LEU A 51 -9.25 -0.71 -6.74
C LEU A 51 -10.13 0.49 -6.39
N GLU A 52 -11.15 0.78 -7.21
CA GLU A 52 -12.12 1.84 -6.93
C GLU A 52 -12.91 1.54 -5.66
N GLY A 53 -13.40 0.30 -5.53
CA GLY A 53 -14.14 -0.14 -4.34
C GLY A 53 -13.32 -0.10 -3.06
N ALA A 54 -12.00 -0.25 -3.18
CA ALA A 54 -11.08 -0.18 -2.05
C ALA A 54 -10.69 1.27 -1.69
N GLY A 55 -11.14 2.26 -2.46
CA GLY A 55 -10.82 3.66 -2.21
C GLY A 55 -9.41 4.07 -2.61
N LEU A 56 -8.75 3.28 -3.46
CA LEU A 56 -7.36 3.54 -3.87
C LEU A 56 -7.27 4.36 -5.14
N ILE A 57 -8.28 4.29 -5.99
CA ILE A 57 -8.36 5.07 -7.23
C ILE A 57 -9.76 5.62 -7.39
N VAL A 58 -9.89 6.63 -8.24
CA VAL A 58 -11.16 7.24 -8.59
C VAL A 58 -11.21 7.48 -10.10
N ARG A 59 -12.40 7.38 -10.64
CA ARG A 59 -12.66 7.67 -12.05
C ARG A 59 -13.04 9.14 -12.20
N ARG A 60 -12.41 9.82 -13.16
CA ARG A 60 -12.74 11.19 -13.51
C ARG A 60 -13.51 11.19 -14.83
N ILE A 61 -14.36 12.19 -15.02
CA ILE A 61 -15.10 12.38 -16.26
C ILE A 61 -14.45 13.50 -17.05
N GLU A 62 -14.02 13.19 -18.27
CA GLU A 62 -13.41 14.17 -19.18
C GLU A 62 -13.96 13.93 -20.59
N GLY A 63 -15.09 14.56 -20.90
CA GLY A 63 -15.80 14.31 -22.15
C GLY A 63 -16.25 12.86 -22.22
N THR A 64 -15.80 12.14 -23.26
CA THR A 64 -16.06 10.70 -23.41
C THR A 64 -15.01 9.83 -22.70
N ARG A 65 -13.94 10.46 -22.20
CA ARG A 65 -12.85 9.75 -21.51
C ARG A 65 -13.21 9.54 -20.05
N ARG A 66 -12.69 8.45 -19.48
CA ARG A 66 -12.86 8.11 -18.06
C ARG A 66 -11.52 7.74 -17.46
N PRO A 67 -10.59 8.71 -17.34
CA PRO A 67 -9.30 8.40 -16.75
C PRO A 67 -9.42 8.07 -15.27
N ARG A 68 -8.49 7.27 -14.77
CA ARG A 68 -8.35 6.89 -13.37
C ARG A 68 -7.15 7.60 -12.77
N ARG A 69 -7.25 7.93 -11.49
CA ARG A 69 -6.14 8.53 -10.74
C ARG A 69 -6.10 7.95 -9.35
N LEU A 70 -4.94 8.01 -8.73
CA LEU A 70 -4.78 7.59 -7.34
C LEU A 70 -5.55 8.52 -6.40
N VAL A 71 -6.08 7.95 -5.32
CA VAL A 71 -6.69 8.70 -4.23
C VAL A 71 -5.66 8.78 -3.10
N PRO A 72 -5.08 9.96 -2.83
CA PRO A 72 -4.04 10.08 -1.81
C PRO A 72 -4.48 9.61 -0.42
N ASP A 73 -5.73 9.86 -0.04
CA ASP A 73 -6.26 9.44 1.26
C ASP A 73 -6.28 7.92 1.42
N GLY A 74 -6.59 7.18 0.35
CA GLY A 74 -6.58 5.73 0.38
C GLY A 74 -5.17 5.17 0.57
N ILE A 75 -4.20 5.76 -0.12
CA ILE A 75 -2.80 5.38 0.02
C ILE A 75 -2.27 5.77 1.41
N ALA A 76 -2.64 6.96 1.89
CA ALA A 76 -2.23 7.43 3.22
C ALA A 76 -2.72 6.51 4.33
N ALA A 77 -3.92 5.94 4.22
CA ALA A 77 -4.46 5.03 5.22
C ALA A 77 -3.59 3.76 5.35
N ILE A 78 -3.12 3.21 4.23
CA ILE A 78 -2.20 2.07 4.21
C ILE A 78 -0.88 2.46 4.87
N ASP A 79 -0.33 3.60 4.49
CA ASP A 79 0.93 4.09 5.03
C ASP A 79 0.85 4.32 6.53
N GLN A 80 -0.24 4.89 7.02
CA GLN A 80 -0.45 5.12 8.46
C GLN A 80 -0.47 3.80 9.24
N TRP A 81 -1.12 2.78 8.71
CA TRP A 81 -1.15 1.47 9.37
C TRP A 81 0.25 0.85 9.42
N LEU A 82 0.98 0.92 8.31
CA LEU A 82 2.36 0.41 8.24
C LEU A 82 3.29 1.20 9.16
N ALA A 83 3.11 2.51 9.24
CA ALA A 83 3.89 3.37 10.15
C ALA A 83 3.66 2.98 11.61
N MET A 84 2.41 2.71 11.98
CA MET A 84 2.09 2.24 13.32
C MET A 84 2.80 0.91 13.62
N LEU A 85 2.79 0.00 12.68
CA LEU A 85 3.45 -1.30 12.83
C LEU A 85 4.98 -1.14 12.95
N ARG A 86 5.57 -0.28 12.11
CA ARG A 86 7.00 0.01 12.19
C ARG A 86 7.38 0.63 13.53
N ASP A 87 6.56 1.55 14.05
CA ASP A 87 6.78 2.20 15.34
C ASP A 87 6.71 1.19 16.48
N ALA A 88 5.73 0.30 16.44
CA ALA A 88 5.60 -0.76 17.45
C ALA A 88 6.81 -1.70 17.41
N LEU A 89 7.27 -2.04 16.21
CA LEU A 89 8.43 -2.90 16.04
C LEU A 89 9.72 -2.21 16.54
N ALA A 90 9.88 -0.93 16.24
CA ALA A 90 11.01 -0.13 16.71
C ALA A 90 11.07 -0.08 18.25
N LYS A 91 9.93 0.15 18.89
CA LYS A 91 9.84 0.14 20.36
C LYS A 91 10.21 -1.22 20.94
N ASN A 92 9.82 -2.28 20.27
CA ASN A 92 10.16 -3.63 20.69
C ASN A 92 11.66 -3.88 20.60
N TYR A 93 12.31 -3.42 19.55
CA TYR A 93 13.77 -3.51 19.41
C TYR A 93 14.48 -2.67 20.47
N ASP A 94 13.99 -1.49 20.76
CA ASP A 94 14.55 -0.62 21.81
C ASP A 94 14.48 -1.30 23.18
N ARG A 95 13.36 -1.93 23.50
CA ARG A 95 13.19 -2.69 24.73
C ARG A 95 14.17 -3.86 24.81
N LEU A 96 14.36 -4.56 23.70
CA LEU A 96 15.31 -5.66 23.64
C LEU A 96 16.73 -5.17 23.88
N ASP A 97 17.11 -4.05 23.25
CA ASP A 97 18.41 -3.44 23.43
C ASP A 97 18.65 -3.05 24.91
N GLU A 98 17.64 -2.47 25.57
CA GLU A 98 17.70 -2.12 26.98
C GLU A 98 17.90 -3.36 27.86
N VAL A 99 17.17 -4.45 27.58
CA VAL A 99 17.29 -5.71 28.30
C VAL A 99 18.69 -6.29 28.13
N LEU A 100 19.19 -6.29 26.88
CA LEU A 100 20.53 -6.83 26.59
C LEU A 100 21.62 -5.99 27.28
N ALA A 101 21.46 -4.67 27.30
CA ALA A 101 22.41 -3.78 28.00
C ALA A 101 22.40 -4.04 29.50
N ALA A 102 21.22 -4.21 30.09
CA ALA A 102 21.09 -4.52 31.51
C ALA A 102 21.72 -5.88 31.85
N MET A 103 21.53 -6.88 30.99
CA MET A 103 22.14 -8.21 31.15
C MET A 103 23.66 -8.14 31.08
N LYS A 104 24.21 -7.38 30.15
CA LYS A 104 25.66 -7.19 30.04
C LYS A 104 26.22 -6.53 31.30
N THR A 105 25.53 -5.50 31.80
CA THR A 105 25.94 -4.80 33.02
C THR A 105 25.92 -5.72 34.23
N ALA A 106 24.83 -6.52 34.35
CA ALA A 106 24.74 -7.50 35.45
C ALA A 106 25.85 -8.55 35.37
N GLY A 107 26.11 -9.04 34.15
CA GLY A 107 27.17 -10.01 33.93
C GLY A 107 28.57 -9.46 34.32
N ARG A 108 28.83 -8.20 34.05
CA ARG A 108 30.08 -7.54 34.42
C ARG A 108 30.23 -7.38 35.93
N LYS A 109 29.12 -7.09 36.62
CA LYS A 109 29.10 -6.95 38.07
C LYS A 109 29.36 -8.29 38.76
N ASP A 110 28.94 -9.37 38.15
CA ASP A 110 29.06 -10.72 38.70
C ASP A 110 30.41 -11.35 38.37
N MET A 111 31.25 -10.73 37.56
CA MET A 111 32.58 -11.19 37.25
C MET A 111 33.55 -10.84 38.39
N PRO A 112 34.27 -11.81 38.91
CA PRO A 112 35.29 -11.52 39.94
C PRO A 112 36.44 -10.67 39.40
#